data_875fdca7c0573e72198f4f41af1967dc
#
_entry.id   875fdca7c0573e72198f4f41af1967dc
#
_cell.length_a   1.000
_cell.length_b   1.000
_cell.length_c   1.000
_cell.angle_alpha   90.00
_cell.angle_beta   90.00
_cell.angle_gamma   90.00
#
_symmetry.space_group_name_H-M   'P 1'
#
loop_
_entity.id
_entity.type
_entity.pdbx_description
1 polymer ?
#
loop_
_entity_poly.entity_id
_entity_poly.type
_entity_poly.pdbx_seq_one_letter_code
_entity_poly.pdbx_strand_id
1 'polypeptide(L)'
;MKVNCIGGGPAGLYFAIQMKKLNPKHEISIFERNPQGSTFGWGVVFSDGTMDRLKNADEESYNQICHALNHWDDIEVSFKGRAIRSSGHGFCGIGRQRLLDILEARAQALGVSLNFEENIDVDNYRDADLV
;
A
#
# COMPACT_ATOMS: atom_id res chain seq x y z
N MET A 1 -16.75 8.71 -12.23
CA MET A 1 -17.21 7.54 -11.47
C MET A 1 -17.09 7.84 -9.99
N LYS A 2 -18.06 7.39 -9.21
CA LYS A 2 -18.03 7.34 -7.76
C LYS A 2 -17.57 5.95 -7.32
N VAL A 3 -16.47 5.87 -6.60
CA VAL A 3 -15.83 4.60 -6.21
C VAL A 3 -15.69 4.56 -4.69
N ASN A 4 -16.19 3.51 -4.07
CA ASN A 4 -16.03 3.27 -2.64
C ASN A 4 -15.11 2.06 -2.42
N CYS A 5 -13.97 2.28 -1.75
CA CYS A 5 -13.05 1.21 -1.39
C CYS A 5 -13.27 0.83 0.07
N ILE A 6 -13.47 -0.44 0.34
CA ILE A 6 -13.62 -0.96 1.70
C ILE A 6 -12.28 -1.54 2.15
N GLY A 7 -11.69 -0.90 3.15
CA GLY A 7 -10.37 -1.20 3.70
C GLY A 7 -9.29 -0.21 3.27
N GLY A 8 -8.69 0.48 4.25
CA GLY A 8 -7.57 1.43 4.12
C GLY A 8 -6.19 0.77 4.11
N GLY A 9 -6.09 -0.51 3.76
CA GLY A 9 -4.82 -1.20 3.63
C GLY A 9 -4.05 -0.80 2.35
N PRO A 10 -2.79 -1.30 2.18
CA PRO A 10 -1.96 -0.92 1.04
C PRO A 10 -2.61 -1.15 -0.32
N ALA A 11 -3.43 -2.20 -0.45
CA ALA A 11 -4.12 -2.52 -1.71
C ALA A 11 -5.20 -1.48 -2.05
N GLY A 12 -6.07 -1.13 -1.09
CA GLY A 12 -7.13 -0.13 -1.29
C GLY A 12 -6.57 1.26 -1.56
N LEU A 13 -5.57 1.67 -0.77
CA LEU A 13 -4.88 2.95 -0.96
C LEU A 13 -4.21 3.04 -2.34
N TYR A 14 -3.46 2.00 -2.72
CA TYR A 14 -2.75 2.00 -4.01
C TYR A 14 -3.71 1.94 -5.20
N PHE A 15 -4.80 1.19 -5.09
CA PHE A 15 -5.87 1.18 -6.10
C PHE A 15 -6.47 2.58 -6.26
N ALA A 16 -6.82 3.25 -5.16
CA ALA A 16 -7.38 4.60 -5.18
C ALA A 16 -6.42 5.61 -5.84
N ILE A 17 -5.12 5.53 -5.53
CA ILE A 17 -4.08 6.35 -6.18
C ILE A 17 -4.10 6.13 -7.70
N GLN A 18 -4.10 4.87 -8.17
CA GLN A 18 -4.10 4.56 -9.60
C GLN A 18 -5.37 5.05 -10.30
N MET A 19 -6.52 4.88 -9.68
CA MET A 19 -7.80 5.37 -10.22
C MET A 19 -7.83 6.90 -10.33
N LYS A 20 -7.29 7.63 -9.35
CA LYS A 20 -7.17 9.09 -9.42
C LYS A 20 -6.19 9.53 -10.49
N LYS A 21 -5.10 8.83 -10.71
CA LYS A 21 -4.14 9.10 -11.80
C LYS A 21 -4.74 8.85 -13.17
N LEU A 22 -5.56 7.79 -13.29
CA LEU A 22 -6.27 7.49 -14.53
C LEU A 22 -7.25 8.61 -14.91
N ASN A 23 -8.00 9.14 -13.95
CA ASN A 23 -8.88 10.26 -14.14
C ASN A 23 -9.09 11.03 -12.82
N PRO A 24 -8.54 12.24 -12.70
CA PRO A 24 -8.69 13.08 -11.49
C PRO A 24 -10.13 13.43 -11.11
N LYS A 25 -11.08 13.31 -12.04
CA LYS A 25 -12.51 13.55 -11.79
C LYS A 25 -13.22 12.41 -11.10
N HIS A 26 -12.56 11.26 -10.88
CA HIS A 26 -13.16 10.20 -10.08
C HIS A 26 -13.34 10.68 -8.64
N GLU A 27 -14.53 10.43 -8.09
CA GLU A 27 -14.83 10.64 -6.69
C GLU A 27 -14.52 9.32 -5.97
N ILE A 28 -13.46 9.30 -5.16
CA ILE A 28 -12.99 8.08 -4.51
C ILE A 28 -12.98 8.28 -3.02
N SER A 29 -13.66 7.37 -2.31
CA SER A 29 -13.68 7.30 -0.86
C SER A 29 -13.14 5.95 -0.39
N ILE A 30 -12.29 5.98 0.61
CA ILE A 30 -11.81 4.79 1.31
C ILE A 30 -12.42 4.80 2.69
N PHE A 31 -12.92 3.65 3.11
CA PHE A 31 -13.52 3.43 4.41
C PHE A 31 -12.71 2.36 5.15
N GLU A 32 -12.17 2.70 6.29
CA GLU A 32 -11.37 1.83 7.15
C GLU A 32 -12.02 1.72 8.53
N ARG A 33 -12.24 0.49 9.00
CA ARG A 33 -12.89 0.24 10.30
C ARG A 33 -12.04 0.59 11.50
N ASN A 34 -10.73 0.62 11.34
CA ASN A 34 -9.81 0.92 12.43
C ASN A 34 -9.49 2.43 12.48
N PRO A 35 -9.06 2.95 13.64
CA PRO A 35 -8.54 4.31 13.74
C PRO A 35 -7.33 4.53 12.82
N GLN A 36 -7.14 5.77 12.41
CA GLN A 36 -5.96 6.17 11.65
C GLN A 36 -4.67 5.81 12.42
N GLY A 37 -3.66 5.33 11.71
CA GLY A 37 -2.41 4.90 12.31
C GLY A 37 -2.44 3.48 12.87
N SER A 38 -3.57 2.78 12.80
CA SER A 38 -3.65 1.37 13.17
C SER A 38 -3.02 0.50 12.11
N THR A 39 -2.14 -0.41 12.51
CA THR A 39 -1.57 -1.40 11.61
C THR A 39 -1.43 -2.76 12.27
N PHE A 40 -1.58 -3.80 11.46
CA PHE A 40 -1.42 -5.19 11.89
C PHE A 40 -0.31 -5.84 11.06
N GLY A 41 0.73 -6.31 11.74
CA GLY A 41 1.92 -6.88 11.12
C GLY A 41 3.12 -5.92 11.15
N TRP A 42 4.28 -6.44 10.77
CA TRP A 42 5.58 -5.80 11.03
C TRP A 42 6.07 -4.98 9.85
N GLY A 43 5.97 -5.54 8.64
CA GLY A 43 6.52 -4.93 7.45
C GLY A 43 6.09 -5.63 6.17
N VAL A 44 6.52 -5.05 5.06
CA VAL A 44 6.31 -5.58 3.72
C VAL A 44 7.66 -5.72 3.05
N VAL A 45 7.87 -6.87 2.42
CA VAL A 45 9.07 -7.14 1.62
C VAL A 45 8.68 -7.09 0.15
N PHE A 46 9.47 -6.38 -0.63
CA PHE A 46 9.33 -6.27 -2.08
C PHE A 46 10.53 -6.90 -2.77
N SER A 47 10.31 -7.44 -3.96
CA SER A 47 11.38 -7.75 -4.92
C SER A 47 11.65 -6.56 -5.82
N ASP A 48 12.82 -6.52 -6.46
CA ASP A 48 13.18 -5.49 -7.42
C ASP A 48 12.13 -5.34 -8.52
N GLY A 49 11.62 -6.46 -9.06
CA GLY A 49 10.57 -6.44 -10.07
C GLY A 49 9.24 -5.83 -9.60
N THR A 50 8.93 -5.90 -8.31
CA THR A 50 7.78 -5.19 -7.73
C THR A 50 8.06 -3.69 -7.65
N MET A 51 9.27 -3.30 -7.26
CA MET A 51 9.66 -1.90 -7.18
C MET A 51 9.65 -1.22 -8.56
N ASP A 52 10.07 -1.90 -9.62
CA ASP A 52 9.97 -1.39 -10.98
C ASP A 52 8.53 -1.11 -11.41
N ARG A 53 7.59 -2.00 -11.04
CA ARG A 53 6.16 -1.79 -11.31
C ARG A 53 5.59 -0.60 -10.53
N LEU A 54 5.98 -0.43 -9.27
CA LEU A 54 5.59 0.72 -8.46
C LEU A 54 6.08 2.03 -9.10
N LYS A 55 7.34 2.07 -9.55
CA LYS A 55 7.93 3.21 -10.22
C LYS A 55 7.14 3.62 -11.47
N ASN A 56 6.82 2.65 -12.31
CA ASN A 56 6.08 2.90 -13.55
C ASN A 56 4.64 3.34 -13.29
N ALA A 57 4.04 2.89 -12.22
CA ALA A 57 2.66 3.19 -11.87
C ALA A 57 2.49 4.54 -11.14
N ASP A 58 3.33 4.83 -10.15
CA ASP A 58 3.34 6.12 -9.43
C ASP A 58 4.74 6.44 -8.89
N GLU A 59 5.48 7.24 -9.63
CA GLU A 59 6.85 7.63 -9.31
C GLU A 59 6.95 8.40 -7.97
N GLU A 60 5.93 9.16 -7.62
CA GLU A 60 5.89 9.92 -6.36
C GLU A 60 5.89 8.98 -5.13
N SER A 61 4.95 8.02 -5.08
CA SER A 61 4.94 7.01 -4.01
C SER A 61 6.22 6.17 -4.02
N TYR A 62 6.69 5.77 -5.21
CA TYR A 62 7.91 5.00 -5.36
C TYR A 62 9.10 5.71 -4.72
N ASN A 63 9.31 7.00 -5.02
CA ASN A 63 10.43 7.76 -4.48
C ASN A 63 10.36 7.84 -2.94
N GLN A 64 9.19 8.10 -2.38
CA GLN A 64 9.00 8.14 -0.92
C GLN A 64 9.23 6.77 -0.27
N ILE A 65 8.77 5.69 -0.91
CA ILE A 65 9.01 4.32 -0.45
C ILE A 65 10.51 4.01 -0.49
N CYS A 66 11.21 4.32 -1.58
CA CYS A 66 12.65 4.09 -1.71
C CYS A 66 13.47 4.76 -0.62
N HIS A 67 13.11 5.98 -0.19
CA HIS A 67 13.79 6.66 0.91
C HIS A 67 13.58 5.99 2.27
N ALA A 68 12.60 5.14 2.41
CA ALA A 68 12.24 4.45 3.66
C ALA A 68 12.58 2.96 3.67
N LEU A 69 13.11 2.43 2.57
CA LEU A 69 13.45 1.02 2.42
C LEU A 69 14.79 0.67 3.08
N ASN A 70 14.85 -0.59 3.55
CA ASN A 70 16.11 -1.29 3.76
C ASN A 70 16.25 -2.33 2.64
N HIS A 71 17.42 -2.39 2.03
CA HIS A 71 17.74 -3.34 0.96
C HIS A 71 18.72 -4.41 1.43
N TRP A 72 18.54 -5.65 0.94
CA TRP A 72 19.46 -6.77 1.18
C TRP A 72 19.42 -7.77 0.03
N ASP A 73 20.58 -8.40 -0.22
CA ASP A 73 20.73 -9.37 -1.31
C ASP A 73 20.76 -10.82 -0.83
N ASP A 74 21.08 -11.03 0.45
CA ASP A 74 21.34 -12.35 0.98
C ASP A 74 20.22 -12.82 1.88
N ILE A 75 19.91 -14.12 1.80
CA ILE A 75 19.03 -14.82 2.72
C ILE A 75 19.82 -15.94 3.38
N GLU A 76 19.72 -16.05 4.71
CA GLU A 76 20.24 -17.16 5.45
C GLU A 76 19.10 -17.95 6.11
N VAL A 77 19.09 -19.26 5.87
CA VAL A 77 18.17 -20.19 6.53
C VAL A 77 18.95 -21.06 7.49
N SER A 78 18.67 -20.93 8.76
CA SER A 78 19.26 -21.75 9.81
C SER A 78 18.29 -22.85 10.26
N PHE A 79 18.71 -24.11 10.12
CA PHE A 79 17.92 -25.27 10.54
C PHE A 79 18.79 -26.33 11.19
N LYS A 80 18.45 -26.78 12.40
CA LYS A 80 19.15 -27.82 13.17
C LYS A 80 20.67 -27.60 13.22
N GLY A 81 21.12 -26.37 13.49
CA GLY A 81 22.54 -26.02 13.59
C GLY A 81 23.30 -25.95 12.28
N ARG A 82 22.61 -26.02 11.13
CA ARG A 82 23.18 -25.77 9.82
C ARG A 82 22.60 -24.48 9.26
N ALA A 83 23.47 -23.63 8.71
CA ALA A 83 23.10 -22.41 8.01
C ALA A 83 23.37 -22.57 6.51
N ILE A 84 22.39 -22.19 5.70
CA ILE A 84 22.50 -22.14 4.24
C ILE A 84 22.23 -20.70 3.83
N ARG A 85 23.20 -20.07 3.16
CA ARG A 85 23.11 -18.73 2.63
C ARG A 85 22.92 -18.74 1.12
N SER A 86 22.02 -17.92 0.65
CA SER A 86 21.76 -17.68 -0.77
C SER A 86 21.83 -16.18 -1.05
N SER A 87 22.46 -15.79 -2.15
CA SER A 87 22.78 -14.39 -2.50
C SER A 87 22.13 -13.98 -3.82
N GLY A 88 22.07 -12.66 -4.08
CA GLY A 88 21.61 -12.11 -5.36
C GLY A 88 20.08 -12.07 -5.52
N HIS A 89 19.34 -11.93 -4.42
CA HIS A 89 17.87 -11.93 -4.45
C HIS A 89 17.23 -10.57 -4.69
N GLY A 90 17.94 -9.47 -4.39
CA GLY A 90 17.40 -8.12 -4.59
C GLY A 90 16.12 -7.86 -3.81
N PHE A 91 16.13 -8.08 -2.50
CA PHE A 91 14.98 -7.78 -1.63
C PHE A 91 15.10 -6.42 -0.96
N CYS A 92 13.95 -5.80 -0.75
CA CYS A 92 13.86 -4.60 0.07
C CYS A 92 12.63 -4.67 0.98
N GLY A 93 12.70 -4.00 2.12
CA GLY A 93 11.63 -4.03 3.11
C GLY A 93 11.37 -2.68 3.74
N ILE A 94 10.11 -2.46 4.07
CA ILE A 94 9.62 -1.25 4.73
C ILE A 94 8.71 -1.64 5.89
N GLY A 95 8.78 -0.89 7.00
CA GLY A 95 7.82 -1.03 8.07
C GLY A 95 6.40 -0.77 7.57
N ARG A 96 5.44 -1.63 7.95
CA ARG A 96 4.07 -1.55 7.44
C ARG A 96 3.41 -0.20 7.71
N GLN A 97 3.59 0.37 8.91
CA GLN A 97 3.07 1.69 9.25
C GLN A 97 3.62 2.75 8.30
N ARG A 98 4.93 2.75 8.08
CA ARG A 98 5.56 3.73 7.20
C ARG A 98 5.05 3.65 5.76
N LEU A 99 4.78 2.44 5.27
CA LEU A 99 4.17 2.24 3.95
C LEU A 99 2.75 2.84 3.91
N LEU A 100 1.94 2.59 4.93
CA LEU A 100 0.60 3.16 5.02
C LEU A 100 0.64 4.69 5.05
N ASP A 101 1.48 5.28 5.90
CA ASP A 101 1.62 6.74 6.00
C ASP A 101 1.94 7.39 4.63
N ILE A 102 2.85 6.77 3.86
CA ILE A 102 3.21 7.24 2.51
C ILE A 102 2.01 7.16 1.56
N LEU A 103 1.32 6.04 1.55
CA LEU A 103 0.19 5.81 0.64
C LEU A 103 -1.03 6.66 1.03
N GLU A 104 -1.31 6.84 2.32
CA GLU A 104 -2.38 7.72 2.81
C GLU A 104 -2.12 9.18 2.40
N ALA A 105 -0.91 9.67 2.67
CA ALA A 105 -0.52 11.02 2.28
C ALA A 105 -0.64 11.24 0.77
N ARG A 106 -0.22 10.26 -0.03
CA ARG A 106 -0.32 10.33 -1.50
C ARG A 106 -1.77 10.31 -1.97
N ALA A 107 -2.60 9.42 -1.43
CA ALA A 107 -4.03 9.34 -1.75
C ALA A 107 -4.75 10.65 -1.44
N GLN A 108 -4.51 11.22 -0.26
CA GLN A 108 -5.06 12.52 0.13
C GLN A 108 -4.61 13.66 -0.80
N ALA A 109 -3.34 13.70 -1.17
CA ALA A 109 -2.79 14.70 -2.10
C ALA A 109 -3.47 14.64 -3.49
N LEU A 110 -3.94 13.45 -3.89
CA LEU A 110 -4.72 13.25 -5.13
C LEU A 110 -6.23 13.50 -4.94
N GLY A 111 -6.68 13.86 -3.76
CA GLY A 111 -8.08 14.14 -3.47
C GLY A 111 -8.94 12.89 -3.24
N VAL A 112 -8.36 11.81 -2.70
CA VAL A 112 -9.10 10.66 -2.17
C VAL A 112 -9.61 11.02 -0.77
N SER A 113 -10.87 10.71 -0.49
CA SER A 113 -11.44 10.84 0.85
C SER A 113 -11.10 9.62 1.70
N LEU A 114 -10.44 9.83 2.84
CA LEU A 114 -10.13 8.76 3.80
C LEU A 114 -11.05 8.88 5.01
N ASN A 115 -11.83 7.84 5.28
CA ASN A 115 -12.78 7.77 6.39
C ASN A 115 -12.35 6.61 7.30
N PHE A 116 -11.92 6.94 8.50
CA PHE A 116 -11.48 5.97 9.51
C PHE A 116 -12.58 5.72 10.54
N GLU A 117 -12.48 4.61 11.27
CA GLU A 117 -13.47 4.17 12.27
C GLU A 117 -14.87 3.90 11.67
N GLU A 118 -14.89 3.63 10.36
CA GLU A 118 -16.09 3.35 9.59
C GLU A 118 -16.18 1.84 9.27
N ASN A 119 -16.97 1.12 10.06
CA ASN A 119 -17.26 -0.28 9.78
C ASN A 119 -18.44 -0.39 8.82
N ILE A 120 -18.14 -0.66 7.56
CA ILE A 120 -19.11 -0.60 6.48
C ILE A 120 -19.67 -1.98 6.13
N ASP A 121 -21.00 -2.04 6.02
CA ASP A 121 -21.68 -3.09 5.31
C ASP A 121 -21.77 -2.71 3.82
N VAL A 122 -21.29 -3.57 2.94
CA VAL A 122 -21.26 -3.37 1.48
C VAL A 122 -22.66 -3.01 0.94
N ASP A 123 -23.72 -3.55 1.53
CA ASP A 123 -25.08 -3.29 1.11
C ASP A 123 -25.55 -1.84 1.29
N ASN A 124 -24.87 -1.07 2.13
CA ASN A 124 -25.18 0.34 2.39
C ASN A 124 -24.60 1.31 1.34
N TYR A 125 -23.80 0.83 0.39
CA TYR A 125 -23.07 1.69 -0.57
C TYR A 125 -23.42 1.43 -2.04
N ARG A 126 -24.66 1.01 -2.30
CA ARG A 126 -25.16 0.73 -3.66
C ARG A 126 -25.31 1.96 -4.55
N ASP A 127 -25.08 3.17 -4.03
CA ASP A 127 -25.11 4.42 -4.76
C ASP A 127 -23.77 4.76 -5.46
N ALA A 128 -22.75 3.92 -5.30
CA ALA A 128 -21.47 4.05 -6.01
C ALA A 128 -21.50 3.27 -7.33
N ASP A 129 -20.70 3.75 -8.30
CA ASP A 129 -20.51 3.05 -9.57
C ASP A 129 -19.68 1.76 -9.40
N LEU A 130 -18.82 1.74 -8.34
CA LEU A 130 -17.94 0.61 -8.00
C LEU A 130 -17.75 0.55 -6.47
N VAL A 131 -17.85 -0.64 -5.90
CA VAL A 131 -17.52 -0.96 -4.51
C VAL A 131 -16.50 -2.09 -4.48
#